data_87a8801ffdda0826b03e4089eec76703
#
_entry.id   87a8801ffdda0826b03e4089eec76703
#
_cell.length_a   1.000
_cell.length_b   1.000
_cell.length_c   1.000
_cell.angle_alpha   90.00
_cell.angle_beta   90.00
_cell.angle_gamma   90.00
#
_symmetry.space_group_name_H-M   'P 1'
#
loop_
_entity.id
_entity.type
_entity.pdbx_description
1 polymer ?
#
loop_
_entity_poly.entity_id
_entity_poly.type
_entity_poly.pdbx_seq_one_letter_code
_entity_poly.pdbx_strand_id
1 'polypeptide(L)'
;MRGLRRGNIMSVYDDEILQQYEQKQKWGKCISYLTSLVDETNFLDVNIRIFIECWYVLSNWDCFIAVENNHMYIFSQNLKKAYDVILNAKNNTLGKTIMGYCISSTPLVFDFLEGDY
;
A
#
# COMPACT_ATOMS: atom_id res chain seq x y z
N MET A 1 14.73 -11.97 -13.97
CA MET A 1 14.68 -11.70 -13.34
C MET A 1 15.05 -11.07 -12.90
N ARG A 2 14.78 -10.87 -12.88
CA ARG A 2 15.05 -10.20 -12.45
C ARG A 2 15.47 -10.14 -11.50
N GLY A 3 15.82 -10.23 -11.34
CA GLY A 3 16.25 -10.20 -10.47
C GLY A 3 16.22 -9.93 -9.61
N LEU A 4 16.01 -9.80 -9.61
CA LEU A 4 15.98 -9.42 -8.72
C LEU A 4 16.62 -9.15 -7.96
N ARG A 5 16.73 -8.90 -7.90
CA ARG A 5 17.22 -8.37 -7.08
C ARG A 5 16.83 -8.61 -5.87
N ARG A 6 16.69 -9.61 -5.60
CA ARG A 6 16.16 -10.07 -4.64
C ARG A 6 16.58 -9.75 -3.40
N GLY A 7 15.88 -9.80 -2.32
CA GLY A 7 16.28 -9.37 -1.02
C GLY A 7 16.67 -7.92 -0.94
N ASN A 8 16.58 -7.23 -2.03
CA ASN A 8 16.92 -5.83 -2.10
C ASN A 8 15.65 -5.01 -1.88
N ILE A 9 15.63 -4.26 -0.78
CA ILE A 9 14.50 -3.41 -0.45
C ILE A 9 14.10 -2.50 -1.60
N MET A 10 15.10 -1.95 -2.27
CA MET A 10 14.84 -0.97 -3.31
C MET A 10 14.11 -1.57 -4.51
N SER A 11 14.15 -2.88 -4.66
CA SER A 11 13.48 -3.49 -5.80
C SER A 11 11.98 -3.24 -5.80
N VAL A 12 11.38 -3.05 -4.61
CA VAL A 12 9.95 -2.78 -4.51
C VAL A 12 9.61 -1.40 -5.06
N TYR A 13 10.48 -0.43 -4.82
CA TYR A 13 10.24 0.95 -5.24
C TYR A 13 10.65 1.22 -6.66
N ASP A 14 11.59 0.43 -7.18
CA ASP A 14 12.12 0.60 -8.53
C ASP A 14 11.48 -0.35 -9.52
N ASP A 15 10.48 -1.09 -9.12
CA ASP A 15 9.87 -2.12 -9.94
C ASP A 15 9.17 -1.51 -11.15
N GLU A 16 9.63 -1.87 -12.34
CA GLU A 16 9.10 -1.30 -13.57
C GLU A 16 7.67 -1.73 -13.86
N ILE A 17 7.32 -2.94 -13.48
CA ILE A 17 5.97 -3.42 -13.70
C ILE A 17 4.99 -2.63 -12.84
N LEU A 18 5.35 -2.41 -11.58
CA LEU A 18 4.53 -1.62 -10.70
C LEU A 18 4.38 -0.20 -11.23
N GLN A 19 5.48 0.40 -11.68
CA GLN A 19 5.45 1.75 -12.22
C GLN A 19 4.53 1.87 -13.42
N GLN A 20 4.52 0.85 -14.28
CA GLN A 20 3.64 0.85 -15.44
C GLN A 20 2.18 0.81 -15.03
N TYR A 21 1.83 -0.01 -14.04
CA TYR A 21 0.48 -0.05 -13.55
C TYR A 21 0.06 1.28 -12.94
N GLU A 22 0.98 1.91 -12.19
CA GLU A 22 0.71 3.21 -11.58
C GLU A 22 0.46 4.28 -12.63
N GLN A 23 1.30 4.32 -13.66
CA GLN A 23 1.17 5.31 -14.71
C GLN A 23 -0.15 5.17 -15.46
N LYS A 24 -0.63 3.95 -15.60
CA LYS A 24 -1.89 3.68 -16.27
C LYS A 24 -3.07 3.73 -15.30
N GLN A 25 -2.82 4.07 -14.05
CA GLN A 25 -3.84 4.17 -13.01
C GLN A 25 -4.61 2.86 -12.81
N LYS A 26 -3.92 1.74 -12.97
CA LYS A 26 -4.52 0.43 -12.76
C LYS A 26 -4.24 0.00 -11.32
N TRP A 27 -4.89 0.70 -10.40
CA TRP A 27 -4.58 0.58 -8.97
C TRP A 27 -4.88 -0.80 -8.39
N GLY A 28 -5.95 -1.44 -8.85
CA GLY A 28 -6.24 -2.80 -8.41
C GLY A 28 -5.12 -3.76 -8.80
N LYS A 29 -4.55 -3.57 -9.98
CA LYS A 29 -3.44 -4.41 -10.43
C LYS A 29 -2.17 -4.13 -9.64
N CYS A 30 -1.98 -2.88 -9.19
CA CYS A 30 -0.86 -2.55 -8.31
C CYS A 30 -0.92 -3.38 -7.05
N ILE A 31 -2.08 -3.44 -6.42
CA ILE A 31 -2.25 -4.18 -5.17
C ILE A 31 -2.06 -5.67 -5.38
N SER A 32 -2.65 -6.22 -6.44
CA SER A 32 -2.51 -7.64 -6.74
C SER A 32 -1.05 -8.00 -7.01
N TYR A 33 -0.38 -7.16 -7.76
CA TYR A 33 1.04 -7.39 -8.08
C TYR A 33 1.89 -7.35 -6.82
N LEU A 34 1.70 -6.31 -6.00
CA LEU A 34 2.46 -6.19 -4.76
C LEU A 34 2.22 -7.38 -3.84
N THR A 35 0.97 -7.82 -3.74
CA THR A 35 0.64 -8.97 -2.92
C THR A 35 1.37 -10.23 -3.40
N SER A 36 1.53 -10.35 -4.72
CA SER A 36 2.22 -11.52 -5.30
C SER A 36 3.71 -11.50 -5.02
N LEU A 37 4.29 -10.35 -4.69
CA LEU A 37 5.72 -10.23 -4.42
C LEU A 37 6.10 -10.56 -2.98
N VAL A 38 5.13 -10.67 -2.09
CA VAL A 38 5.40 -10.84 -0.67
C VAL A 38 6.14 -12.15 -0.40
N ASP A 39 7.24 -12.07 0.36
CA ASP A 39 7.93 -13.25 0.87
C ASP A 39 8.50 -12.88 2.25
N GLU A 40 9.24 -13.81 2.84
CA GLU A 40 9.74 -13.61 4.19
C GLU A 40 10.74 -12.47 4.30
N THR A 41 11.47 -12.20 3.22
CA THR A 41 12.52 -11.19 3.27
C THR A 41 12.02 -9.78 3.02
N ASN A 42 10.91 -9.64 2.28
CA ASN A 42 10.42 -8.32 1.89
C ASN A 42 9.04 -8.01 2.47
N PHE A 43 8.56 -8.84 3.38
CA PHE A 43 7.19 -8.74 3.88
C PHE A 43 6.82 -7.33 4.34
N LEU A 44 7.67 -6.74 5.17
CA LEU A 44 7.39 -5.40 5.69
C LEU A 44 7.43 -4.34 4.60
N ASP A 45 8.46 -4.39 3.75
CA ASP A 45 8.62 -3.37 2.72
C ASP A 45 7.49 -3.39 1.73
N VAL A 46 7.04 -4.58 1.34
CA VAL A 46 5.91 -4.69 0.41
C VAL A 46 4.64 -4.17 1.08
N ASN A 47 4.44 -4.46 2.35
CA ASN A 47 3.25 -3.98 3.04
C ASN A 47 3.25 -2.46 3.21
N ILE A 48 4.42 -1.86 3.43
CA ILE A 48 4.52 -0.41 3.45
C ILE A 48 4.10 0.17 2.10
N ARG A 49 4.53 -0.47 1.01
CA ARG A 49 4.16 0.02 -0.32
C ARG A 49 2.67 -0.17 -0.57
N ILE A 50 2.10 -1.30 -0.15
CA ILE A 50 0.66 -1.52 -0.27
C ILE A 50 -0.11 -0.44 0.50
N PHE A 51 0.37 -0.13 1.70
CA PHE A 51 -0.24 0.92 2.52
C PHE A 51 -0.27 2.25 1.76
N ILE A 52 0.87 2.64 1.19
CA ILE A 52 0.98 3.89 0.46
C ILE A 52 0.06 3.91 -0.75
N GLU A 53 0.02 2.81 -1.52
CA GLU A 53 -0.82 2.73 -2.71
C GLU A 53 -2.29 2.86 -2.36
N CYS A 54 -2.73 2.13 -1.35
CA CYS A 54 -4.13 2.17 -0.92
C CYS A 54 -4.49 3.54 -0.38
N TRP A 55 -3.61 4.12 0.42
CA TRP A 55 -3.83 5.46 0.96
C TRP A 55 -3.97 6.49 -0.17
N TYR A 56 -3.08 6.40 -1.15
CA TYR A 56 -3.10 7.34 -2.26
C TYR A 56 -4.43 7.27 -3.02
N VAL A 57 -4.87 6.06 -3.32
CA VAL A 57 -6.13 5.87 -4.05
C VAL A 57 -7.31 6.39 -3.24
N LEU A 58 -7.37 6.02 -1.95
CA LEU A 58 -8.50 6.42 -1.11
C LEU A 58 -8.53 7.92 -0.85
N SER A 59 -7.36 8.54 -0.74
CA SER A 59 -7.27 9.97 -0.53
C SER A 59 -7.69 10.78 -1.74
N ASN A 60 -7.61 10.17 -2.92
CA ASN A 60 -7.89 10.85 -4.18
C ASN A 60 -9.02 10.18 -4.93
N TRP A 61 -9.96 9.57 -4.19
CA TRP A 61 -11.00 8.75 -4.81
C TRP A 61 -11.75 9.47 -5.93
N ASP A 62 -12.08 10.74 -5.69
CA ASP A 62 -12.85 11.51 -6.65
C ASP A 62 -12.09 11.78 -7.95
N CYS A 63 -10.76 11.59 -7.93
CA CYS A 63 -9.92 11.85 -9.09
C CYS A 63 -9.70 10.62 -9.95
N PHE A 64 -10.10 9.44 -9.48
CA PHE A 64 -9.83 8.18 -10.20
C PHE A 64 -11.10 7.61 -10.79
N ILE A 65 -11.53 8.22 -11.90
CA ILE A 65 -12.75 7.81 -12.57
C ILE A 65 -12.69 6.35 -13.02
N ALA A 66 -11.49 5.89 -13.35
CA ALA A 66 -11.32 4.53 -13.85
C ALA A 66 -11.45 3.47 -12.76
N VAL A 67 -11.45 3.87 -11.50
CA VAL A 67 -11.60 2.93 -10.40
C VAL A 67 -13.09 2.78 -10.10
N GLU A 68 -13.59 1.56 -10.22
CA GLU A 68 -15.01 1.33 -9.99
C GLU A 68 -15.34 1.41 -8.51
N ASN A 69 -16.57 1.83 -8.22
CA ASN A 69 -16.99 2.08 -6.84
C ASN A 69 -16.84 0.87 -5.93
N ASN A 70 -17.14 -0.32 -6.44
CA ASN A 70 -17.04 -1.51 -5.61
C ASN A 70 -15.60 -1.87 -5.26
N HIS A 71 -14.62 -1.25 -5.92
CA HIS A 71 -13.22 -1.50 -5.62
C HIS A 71 -12.74 -0.73 -4.41
N MET A 72 -13.48 0.29 -3.97
CA MET A 72 -13.10 1.03 -2.76
C MET A 72 -12.94 0.09 -1.56
N TYR A 73 -13.84 -0.88 -1.46
CA TYR A 73 -13.80 -1.85 -0.38
C TYR A 73 -12.47 -2.62 -0.37
N ILE A 74 -11.99 -3.00 -1.56
CA ILE A 74 -10.74 -3.73 -1.68
C ILE A 74 -9.58 -2.88 -1.16
N PHE A 75 -9.55 -1.61 -1.53
CA PHE A 75 -8.48 -0.72 -1.08
C PHE A 75 -8.56 -0.49 0.42
N SER A 76 -9.76 -0.33 0.96
CA SER A 76 -9.92 -0.15 2.41
C SER A 76 -9.45 -1.36 3.19
N GLN A 77 -9.80 -2.55 2.72
CA GLN A 77 -9.37 -3.79 3.38
C GLN A 77 -7.86 -3.96 3.35
N ASN A 78 -7.26 -3.69 2.20
CA ASN A 78 -5.81 -3.83 2.09
C ASN A 78 -5.08 -2.78 2.88
N LEU A 79 -5.64 -1.57 2.98
CA LEU A 79 -5.06 -0.54 3.82
C LEU A 79 -5.04 -0.99 5.27
N LYS A 80 -6.14 -1.56 5.75
CA LYS A 80 -6.22 -2.01 7.14
C LYS A 80 -5.27 -3.14 7.41
N LYS A 81 -5.16 -4.11 6.49
CA LYS A 81 -4.24 -5.23 6.66
C LYS A 81 -2.80 -4.74 6.72
N ALA A 82 -2.44 -3.84 5.81
CA ALA A 82 -1.08 -3.29 5.80
C ALA A 82 -0.82 -2.47 7.06
N TYR A 83 -1.82 -1.72 7.51
CA TYR A 83 -1.73 -0.96 8.76
C TYR A 83 -1.37 -1.89 9.92
N ASP A 84 -2.06 -3.02 10.03
CA ASP A 84 -1.81 -3.96 11.12
C ASP A 84 -0.39 -4.54 11.06
N VAL A 85 0.08 -4.86 9.86
CA VAL A 85 1.43 -5.38 9.69
C VAL A 85 2.47 -4.36 10.15
N ILE A 86 2.30 -3.11 9.70
CA ILE A 86 3.27 -2.05 10.02
C ILE A 86 3.24 -1.74 11.51
N LEU A 87 2.04 -1.68 12.09
CA LEU A 87 1.88 -1.35 13.50
C LEU A 87 2.56 -2.38 14.39
N ASN A 88 2.47 -3.65 14.01
CA ASN A 88 2.99 -4.74 14.83
C ASN A 88 4.44 -5.10 14.55
N ALA A 89 5.05 -4.50 13.54
CA ALA A 89 6.45 -4.77 13.22
C ALA A 89 7.37 -4.05 14.20
N LYS A 90 8.39 -4.75 14.64
CA LYS A 90 9.35 -4.17 15.58
C LYS A 90 10.41 -3.38 14.83
N ASN A 91 10.95 -2.36 15.49
CA ASN A 91 12.05 -1.56 14.95
C ASN A 91 11.71 -0.98 13.58
N ASN A 92 10.48 -0.54 13.43
CA ASN A 92 9.97 -0.08 12.15
C ASN A 92 9.67 1.41 12.20
N THR A 93 10.72 2.20 12.35
CA THR A 93 10.57 3.66 12.42
C THR A 93 10.03 4.23 11.13
N LEU A 94 10.56 3.75 10.00
CA LEU A 94 10.15 4.27 8.69
C LEU A 94 8.65 4.03 8.44
N GLY A 95 8.21 2.79 8.65
CA GLY A 95 6.81 2.48 8.41
C GLY A 95 5.88 3.26 9.30
N LYS A 96 6.23 3.39 10.58
CA LYS A 96 5.39 4.13 11.51
C LYS A 96 5.38 5.61 11.22
N THR A 97 6.49 6.15 10.75
CA THR A 97 6.56 7.56 10.34
C THR A 97 5.63 7.80 9.14
N ILE A 98 5.69 6.91 8.17
CA ILE A 98 4.82 7.01 6.98
C ILE A 98 3.36 6.93 7.40
N MET A 99 3.01 5.97 8.27
CA MET A 99 1.64 5.84 8.75
C MET A 99 1.17 7.10 9.45
N GLY A 100 2.00 7.65 10.32
CA GLY A 100 1.66 8.86 11.05
C GLY A 100 1.40 10.03 10.11
N TYR A 101 2.24 10.15 9.09
CA TYR A 101 2.05 11.21 8.10
C TYR A 101 0.72 11.04 7.37
N CYS A 102 0.42 9.84 6.92
CA CYS A 102 -0.80 9.58 6.16
C CYS A 102 -2.05 9.83 7.01
N ILE A 103 -2.04 9.33 8.24
CA ILE A 103 -3.19 9.50 9.14
C ILE A 103 -3.41 10.98 9.44
N SER A 104 -2.32 11.71 9.70
CA SER A 104 -2.42 13.13 10.02
C SER A 104 -2.91 13.94 8.83
N SER A 105 -2.50 13.55 7.63
CA SER A 105 -2.85 14.29 6.41
C SER A 105 -4.28 14.06 5.97
N THR A 106 -4.80 12.85 6.17
CA THR A 106 -6.12 12.47 5.68
C THR A 106 -6.84 11.61 6.71
N PRO A 107 -7.20 12.19 7.86
CA PRO A 107 -7.81 11.37 8.93
C PRO A 107 -9.08 10.66 8.50
N LEU A 108 -9.86 11.23 7.59
CA LEU A 108 -11.12 10.61 7.18
C LEU A 108 -10.92 9.28 6.45
N VAL A 109 -9.77 9.11 5.79
CA VAL A 109 -9.46 7.85 5.12
C VAL A 109 -9.38 6.71 6.13
N PHE A 110 -9.07 7.04 7.38
CA PHE A 110 -8.84 6.05 8.43
C PHE A 110 -10.00 5.93 9.40
N ASP A 111 -11.14 6.56 9.09
CA ASP A 111 -12.31 6.48 9.98
C ASP A 111 -12.74 5.05 10.25
N PHE A 112 -12.59 4.17 9.25
CA PHE A 112 -13.00 2.79 9.41
C PHE A 112 -12.17 2.06 10.47
N LEU A 113 -10.99 2.58 10.78
CA LEU A 113 -10.17 1.98 11.83
C LEU A 113 -10.67 2.31 13.22
N GLU A 114 -11.33 3.45 13.39
CA GLU A 114 -11.79 3.89 14.71
C GLU A 114 -12.85 2.96 15.27
N GLY A 115 -13.65 2.36 14.40
CA GLY A 115 -14.67 1.45 14.85
C GLY A 115 -14.13 0.16 15.45
N ASP A 116 -12.84 -0.10 15.25
CA ASP A 116 -12.19 -1.31 15.74
C ASP A 116 -11.49 -1.11 17.07
N TYR A 117 -11.47 0.09 17.58
CA TYR A 117 -10.76 0.41 18.82
C TYR A 117 -11.54 0.03 20.06
#